data_2266b29eae861a1ceb28d5072c17f349
#
_entry.id   2266b29eae861a1ceb28d5072c17f349
#
_cell.length_a   1.000
_cell.length_b   1.000
_cell.length_c   1.000
_cell.angle_alpha   90.00
_cell.angle_beta   90.00
_cell.angle_gamma   90.00
#
_symmetry.space_group_name_H-M   'P 1'
#
loop_
_entity.id
_entity.type
_entity.pdbx_description
1 polymer ?
#
loop_
_entity_poly.entity_id
_entity_poly.type
_entity_poly.pdbx_seq_one_letter_code
_entity_poly.pdbx_strand_id
1 'polypeptide(L)'
;MIPMPETYLPYADIRRCGLQVTFEMVDVDAAEQLGEVAVSNACEMAQITQTHDRTEHPSCRYASLEQDYWRLDGSFLLPEQEKLPLQQTGWWSDRISGADGVFDTPPILRFSWNADQSSAGFTVCFDTAGEQYVSRFRLCAYDADGVLLKDVLVENIADRCELDVPVEHYRTITLEFLQTHAPFRRVRVTEVIFGLIKRFTQENTLSATLDYSFSPIGESLPTNELTLTIDNSDASWNMANPKGVYAYLQQTQPLDISLTIGEDSVYMGRFYFTTASAEDNAMTAKITANDRVYWLDSIKCRLGSTGTWTLEQAVRTVLETAGMDIPISMPVELGERIIRRALPKDCSCRDALRLLAQAAQCTCRMDRNGTLVFFDALQLDTASGFLDLNRMEEPPRMKVASEINTVELTVPNEYEEDTDEIVYTASDRRAGEPIQTVEYENAAAADDALAGWLLRFHKRRLSYIVTERGDPAKELADVVSVSDSYGGRQDVLITRLKFNYDGGLSCET
;
A
#
# COMPACT_ATOMS: atom_id res chain seq x y z
N MET A 1 -15.55 2.63 -9.68
CA MET A 1 -14.46 2.89 -10.66
C MET A 1 -13.68 4.12 -10.27
N ILE A 2 -12.37 4.08 -10.38
CA ILE A 2 -11.48 5.22 -10.09
C ILE A 2 -11.62 6.26 -11.20
N PRO A 3 -11.65 7.58 -10.88
CA PRO A 3 -11.56 8.63 -11.88
C PRO A 3 -10.26 8.51 -12.68
N MET A 4 -10.36 8.52 -14.01
CA MET A 4 -9.20 8.45 -14.90
C MET A 4 -8.87 9.84 -15.44
N PRO A 5 -7.58 10.14 -15.69
CA PRO A 5 -7.18 11.33 -16.41
C PRO A 5 -7.90 11.43 -17.78
N GLU A 6 -8.18 12.64 -18.24
CA GLU A 6 -8.84 12.85 -19.55
C GLU A 6 -8.04 12.26 -20.71
N THR A 7 -6.72 12.26 -20.59
CA THR A 7 -5.81 11.68 -21.58
C THR A 7 -5.90 10.16 -21.68
N TYR A 8 -6.39 9.48 -20.62
CA TYR A 8 -6.63 8.04 -20.63
C TYR A 8 -7.79 7.65 -21.55
N LEU A 9 -8.84 8.46 -21.64
CA LEU A 9 -10.04 8.14 -22.42
C LEU A 9 -9.75 7.75 -23.89
N PRO A 10 -8.83 8.44 -24.62
CA PRO A 10 -8.44 8.03 -25.99
C PRO A 10 -7.72 6.68 -26.04
N TYR A 11 -7.15 6.23 -24.93
CA TYR A 11 -6.37 4.99 -24.83
C TYR A 11 -7.15 3.84 -24.19
N ALA A 12 -8.39 4.04 -23.76
CA ALA A 12 -9.22 3.04 -23.07
C ALA A 12 -9.36 1.72 -23.83
N ASP A 13 -9.23 1.74 -25.17
CA ASP A 13 -9.28 0.54 -26.01
C ASP A 13 -7.88 -0.02 -26.36
N ILE A 14 -6.81 0.60 -25.86
CA ILE A 14 -5.44 0.23 -26.20
C ILE A 14 -4.82 -0.57 -25.06
N ARG A 15 -4.34 -1.80 -25.34
CA ARG A 15 -3.62 -2.64 -24.37
C ARG A 15 -2.25 -2.08 -23.95
N ARG A 16 -1.68 -1.18 -24.74
CA ARG A 16 -0.33 -0.67 -24.50
C ARG A 16 -0.35 0.37 -23.39
N CYS A 17 0.24 0.03 -22.30
CA CYS A 17 0.61 0.95 -21.22
C CYS A 17 2.06 0.67 -20.82
N GLY A 18 2.72 1.65 -20.24
CA GLY A 18 3.97 1.44 -19.54
C GLY A 18 3.70 0.92 -18.12
N LEU A 19 4.71 0.30 -17.52
CA LEU A 19 4.71 -0.09 -16.12
C LEU A 19 5.82 0.66 -15.42
N GLN A 20 5.53 1.15 -14.22
CA GLN A 20 6.53 1.68 -13.30
C GLN A 20 6.30 1.08 -11.92
N VAL A 21 7.34 0.43 -11.40
CA VAL A 21 7.36 -0.04 -10.00
C VAL A 21 8.52 0.65 -9.29
N THR A 22 8.22 1.29 -8.20
CA THR A 22 9.21 1.88 -7.30
C THR A 22 9.36 0.98 -6.10
N PHE A 23 10.50 0.32 -5.97
CA PHE A 23 10.83 -0.51 -4.83
C PHE A 23 11.77 0.28 -3.91
N GLU A 24 11.27 0.65 -2.75
CA GLU A 24 12.04 1.31 -1.71
C GLU A 24 12.72 0.23 -0.86
N MET A 25 13.96 -0.08 -1.18
CA MET A 25 14.83 -0.97 -0.38
C MET A 25 15.34 -0.20 0.83
N VAL A 26 14.41 0.25 1.66
CA VAL A 26 14.69 0.97 2.90
C VAL A 26 15.20 -0.02 3.93
N ASP A 27 16.23 0.38 4.67
CA ASP A 27 16.56 -0.29 5.91
C ASP A 27 15.51 0.09 6.97
N VAL A 28 14.59 -0.82 7.20
CA VAL A 28 13.47 -0.64 8.15
C VAL A 28 14.01 -0.44 9.56
N ASP A 29 15.02 -1.23 9.93
CA ASP A 29 15.65 -1.14 11.26
C ASP A 29 16.33 0.21 11.45
N ALA A 30 17.05 0.71 10.44
CA ALA A 30 17.70 2.02 10.53
C ALA A 30 16.69 3.17 10.70
N ALA A 31 15.54 3.09 10.02
CA ALA A 31 14.51 4.10 10.13
C ALA A 31 13.78 4.07 11.49
N GLU A 32 13.49 2.86 12.01
CA GLU A 32 12.77 2.70 13.29
C GLU A 32 13.66 2.93 14.54
N GLN A 33 14.95 2.60 14.44
CA GLN A 33 15.91 2.70 15.54
C GLN A 33 16.69 4.01 15.55
N LEU A 34 16.30 4.99 14.71
CA LEU A 34 16.94 6.30 14.67
C LEU A 34 16.89 6.97 16.05
N GLY A 35 18.06 7.30 16.60
CA GLY A 35 18.17 7.84 17.94
C GLY A 35 18.11 9.35 17.97
N GLU A 36 18.93 10.03 17.20
CA GLU A 36 19.06 11.49 17.22
C GLU A 36 19.28 12.05 15.81
N VAL A 37 18.61 13.17 15.54
CA VAL A 37 18.87 13.99 14.35
C VAL A 37 19.40 15.36 14.81
N ALA A 38 20.62 15.70 14.43
CA ALA A 38 21.24 16.96 14.75
C ALA A 38 21.54 17.78 13.50
N VAL A 39 21.39 19.09 13.60
CA VAL A 39 21.68 20.04 12.51
C VAL A 39 22.64 21.12 12.98
N SER A 40 23.47 21.62 12.09
CA SER A 40 24.36 22.74 12.41
C SER A 40 23.60 24.04 12.61
N ASN A 41 22.49 24.22 11.89
CA ASN A 41 21.58 25.37 11.96
C ASN A 41 20.25 25.03 11.31
N ALA A 42 19.22 25.80 11.66
CA ALA A 42 17.88 25.66 11.07
C ALA A 42 17.19 27.03 11.06
N CYS A 43 16.43 27.33 10.01
CA CYS A 43 15.56 28.50 9.99
C CYS A 43 14.24 28.22 10.73
N GLU A 44 13.44 29.25 10.98
CA GLU A 44 12.17 29.14 11.70
C GLU A 44 11.14 28.23 10.99
N MET A 45 11.28 28.01 9.68
CA MET A 45 10.40 27.16 8.89
C MET A 45 10.80 25.67 8.94
N ALA A 46 11.95 25.33 9.52
CA ALA A 46 12.47 23.98 9.52
C ALA A 46 11.67 23.06 10.45
N GLN A 47 11.31 21.89 9.93
CA GLN A 47 10.68 20.79 10.66
C GLN A 47 11.59 19.55 10.57
N ILE A 48 12.56 19.48 11.47
CA ILE A 48 13.63 18.46 11.40
C ILE A 48 13.07 17.04 11.49
N THR A 49 12.02 16.83 12.27
CA THR A 49 11.38 15.52 12.43
C THR A 49 10.75 15.00 11.15
N GLN A 50 10.46 15.86 10.19
CA GLN A 50 9.92 15.48 8.88
C GLN A 50 10.97 14.95 7.91
N THR A 51 12.25 15.08 8.21
CA THR A 51 13.33 14.58 7.33
C THR A 51 13.48 13.06 7.32
N HIS A 52 12.69 12.34 8.13
CA HIS A 52 12.74 10.87 8.26
C HIS A 52 11.39 10.26 8.65
N ASP A 53 10.28 10.97 8.40
CA ASP A 53 8.92 10.52 8.76
C ASP A 53 8.23 9.70 7.65
N ARG A 54 8.89 9.52 6.52
CA ARG A 54 8.39 8.81 5.34
C ARG A 54 7.10 9.39 4.76
N THR A 55 6.90 10.69 4.95
CA THR A 55 5.72 11.39 4.45
C THR A 55 5.99 11.96 3.06
N GLU A 56 4.92 12.10 2.26
CA GLU A 56 5.00 12.71 0.92
C GLU A 56 5.57 14.13 0.96
N HIS A 57 6.26 14.48 -0.11
CA HIS A 57 6.85 15.81 -0.26
C HIS A 57 5.81 16.91 -0.33
N PRO A 58 6.17 18.14 0.07
CA PRO A 58 5.24 19.26 0.01
C PRO A 58 4.76 19.49 -1.43
N SER A 59 3.47 19.71 -1.57
CA SER A 59 2.83 20.06 -2.86
C SER A 59 2.84 21.56 -3.14
N CYS A 60 3.40 22.38 -2.26
CA CYS A 60 3.33 23.84 -2.30
C CYS A 60 4.73 24.48 -2.28
N ARG A 61 4.86 25.58 -2.99
CA ARG A 61 6.04 26.47 -2.89
C ARG A 61 5.84 27.43 -1.74
N TYR A 62 6.80 27.48 -0.83
CA TYR A 62 6.78 28.41 0.29
C TYR A 62 7.67 29.60 0.02
N ALA A 63 7.14 30.81 0.23
CA ALA A 63 7.91 32.02 0.16
C ALA A 63 8.93 32.06 1.31
N SER A 64 10.17 32.41 0.96
CA SER A 64 11.23 32.68 1.90
C SER A 64 11.91 34.00 1.50
N LEU A 65 12.68 34.58 2.40
CA LEU A 65 13.39 35.84 2.11
C LEU A 65 14.70 35.59 1.34
N GLU A 66 14.72 34.62 0.42
CA GLU A 66 15.85 34.33 -0.46
C GLU A 66 15.81 35.24 -1.69
N GLN A 67 16.95 35.69 -2.12
CA GLN A 67 17.06 36.61 -3.24
C GLN A 67 16.61 35.95 -4.55
N ASP A 68 15.76 36.63 -5.33
CA ASP A 68 15.27 36.21 -6.64
C ASP A 68 14.60 34.82 -6.67
N TYR A 69 14.01 34.41 -5.54
CA TYR A 69 13.34 33.11 -5.44
C TYR A 69 11.83 33.22 -5.52
N TRP A 70 11.21 33.98 -4.63
CA TRP A 70 9.76 33.99 -4.50
C TRP A 70 9.11 35.17 -5.24
N ARG A 71 7.83 35.03 -5.58
CA ARG A 71 7.03 36.01 -6.33
C ARG A 71 5.69 36.26 -5.66
N LEU A 72 5.16 37.49 -5.84
CA LEU A 72 3.81 37.87 -5.38
C LEU A 72 2.77 37.64 -6.48
N ASP A 73 2.80 36.54 -7.15
CA ASP A 73 1.89 36.16 -8.24
C ASP A 73 0.85 35.09 -7.82
N GLY A 74 0.83 34.72 -6.55
CA GLY A 74 -0.05 33.69 -5.99
C GLY A 74 0.50 32.27 -6.10
N SER A 75 1.68 32.06 -6.71
CA SER A 75 2.31 30.74 -6.82
C SER A 75 3.07 30.32 -5.55
N PHE A 76 3.27 31.24 -4.60
CA PHE A 76 3.96 30.98 -3.34
C PHE A 76 3.03 31.23 -2.14
N LEU A 77 3.10 30.36 -1.16
CA LEU A 77 2.40 30.49 0.11
C LEU A 77 3.34 30.99 1.20
N LEU A 78 2.83 31.76 2.13
CA LEU A 78 3.52 32.08 3.39
C LEU A 78 3.10 30.99 4.39
N PRO A 79 4.06 30.30 5.02
CA PRO A 79 3.74 29.35 6.07
C PRO A 79 3.04 30.06 7.23
N GLU A 80 1.87 29.57 7.62
CA GLU A 80 1.18 30.03 8.82
C GLU A 80 1.87 29.42 10.04
N GLN A 81 2.38 30.22 10.96
CA GLN A 81 3.12 29.73 12.14
C GLN A 81 2.33 28.72 12.97
N GLU A 82 1.04 28.93 13.14
CA GLU A 82 0.16 28.01 13.89
C GLU A 82 0.03 26.62 13.23
N LYS A 83 0.28 26.53 11.93
CA LYS A 83 0.17 25.31 11.13
C LYS A 83 1.52 24.71 10.70
N LEU A 84 2.63 25.38 11.02
CA LEU A 84 3.96 24.90 10.65
C LEU A 84 4.22 23.43 10.98
N PRO A 85 3.85 22.91 12.16
CA PRO A 85 4.03 21.48 12.49
C PRO A 85 3.24 20.54 11.58
N LEU A 86 2.18 21.01 10.91
CA LEU A 86 1.34 20.24 9.98
C LEU A 86 1.78 20.39 8.53
N GLN A 87 2.69 21.31 8.23
CA GLN A 87 3.18 21.56 6.88
C GLN A 87 4.42 20.72 6.60
N GLN A 88 4.47 20.11 5.44
CA GLN A 88 5.62 19.33 5.00
C GLN A 88 6.68 20.28 4.42
N THR A 89 7.59 20.76 5.28
CA THR A 89 8.69 21.63 4.89
C THR A 89 10.05 20.95 4.97
N GLY A 90 10.17 19.92 5.81
CA GLY A 90 11.44 19.28 6.09
C GLY A 90 12.43 20.20 6.83
N TRP A 91 13.71 19.96 6.69
CA TRP A 91 14.74 20.83 7.25
C TRP A 91 15.18 21.89 6.24
N TRP A 92 15.17 23.16 6.68
CA TRP A 92 15.71 24.29 5.93
C TRP A 92 16.88 24.89 6.71
N SER A 93 18.03 25.08 6.04
CA SER A 93 19.19 25.72 6.65
C SER A 93 18.90 27.18 6.98
N ASP A 94 19.47 27.67 8.07
CA ASP A 94 19.49 29.10 8.37
C ASP A 94 20.37 29.88 7.38
N ARG A 95 21.46 29.25 6.96
CA ARG A 95 22.44 29.86 6.03
C ARG A 95 21.94 29.81 4.60
N ILE A 96 22.34 30.86 3.86
CA ILE A 96 22.08 31.05 2.43
C ILE A 96 23.43 30.96 1.71
N SER A 97 23.48 30.29 0.55
CA SER A 97 24.67 30.20 -0.29
C SER A 97 25.05 31.52 -0.89
N GLY A 98 26.30 31.64 -1.30
CA GLY A 98 26.86 32.83 -1.96
C GLY A 98 26.36 33.03 -3.40
N ALA A 99 26.94 34.00 -4.09
CA ALA A 99 26.64 34.34 -5.48
C ALA A 99 27.06 33.25 -6.49
N ASP A 100 27.90 32.32 -6.08
CA ASP A 100 28.31 31.13 -6.83
C ASP A 100 27.56 29.84 -6.37
N GLY A 101 26.60 29.99 -5.49
CA GLY A 101 25.87 28.88 -4.89
C GLY A 101 26.64 28.15 -3.78
N VAL A 102 27.89 28.53 -3.48
CA VAL A 102 28.75 27.87 -2.48
C VAL A 102 28.49 28.43 -1.09
N PHE A 103 28.63 27.60 -0.07
CA PHE A 103 28.54 28.01 1.33
C PHE A 103 29.95 28.29 1.90
N ASP A 104 30.14 29.43 2.52
CA ASP A 104 31.36 29.73 3.29
C ASP A 104 31.55 28.78 4.47
N THR A 105 30.44 28.39 5.08
CA THR A 105 30.39 27.38 6.12
C THR A 105 29.23 26.44 5.78
N PRO A 106 29.53 25.23 5.32
CA PRO A 106 28.52 24.27 4.89
C PRO A 106 27.51 23.91 5.99
N PRO A 107 26.20 23.96 5.71
CA PRO A 107 25.21 23.38 6.60
C PRO A 107 25.39 21.87 6.72
N ILE A 108 25.09 21.31 7.91
CA ILE A 108 25.28 19.90 8.21
C ILE A 108 23.98 19.34 8.78
N LEU A 109 23.59 18.16 8.29
CA LEU A 109 22.55 17.31 8.82
C LEU A 109 23.17 15.98 9.25
N ARG A 110 22.93 15.55 10.49
CA ARG A 110 23.51 14.34 11.08
C ARG A 110 22.45 13.46 11.69
N PHE A 111 22.52 12.17 11.37
CA PHE A 111 21.70 11.10 11.91
C PHE A 111 22.56 10.17 12.76
N SER A 112 22.09 9.74 13.92
CA SER A 112 22.84 8.90 14.86
C SER A 112 21.96 7.79 15.44
N TRP A 113 22.56 6.61 15.60
CA TRP A 113 21.93 5.40 16.13
C TRP A 113 22.65 4.86 17.36
N ASN A 114 21.89 4.17 18.22
CA ASN A 114 22.44 3.47 19.39
C ASN A 114 22.99 2.07 19.05
N ALA A 115 22.58 1.50 17.92
CA ALA A 115 23.03 0.20 17.41
C ALA A 115 23.66 0.34 16.02
N ASP A 116 24.47 -0.64 15.63
CA ASP A 116 25.08 -0.68 14.31
C ASP A 116 23.98 -0.89 13.24
N GLN A 117 24.05 -0.11 12.20
CA GLN A 117 23.17 -0.17 11.04
C GLN A 117 23.95 -0.55 9.78
N SER A 118 23.28 -1.11 8.79
CA SER A 118 23.86 -1.43 7.49
C SER A 118 22.85 -1.13 6.39
N SER A 119 23.18 -0.28 5.45
CA SER A 119 22.27 0.14 4.39
C SER A 119 22.91 -0.05 3.00
N ALA A 120 22.09 -0.45 2.02
CA ALA A 120 22.51 -0.60 0.62
C ALA A 120 22.92 0.72 -0.03
N GLY A 121 22.44 1.83 0.51
CA GLY A 121 22.71 3.18 0.04
C GLY A 121 21.82 4.18 0.75
N PHE A 122 21.73 5.37 0.22
CA PHE A 122 20.98 6.48 0.81
C PHE A 122 20.26 7.27 -0.28
N THR A 123 19.06 7.74 0.01
CA THR A 123 18.35 8.65 -0.88
C THR A 123 18.11 9.96 -0.14
N VAL A 124 18.54 11.07 -0.72
CA VAL A 124 18.32 12.42 -0.20
C VAL A 124 17.30 13.11 -1.09
N CYS A 125 16.19 13.51 -0.51
CA CYS A 125 15.12 14.22 -1.20
C CYS A 125 15.16 15.71 -0.83
N PHE A 126 15.08 16.55 -1.84
CA PHE A 126 15.07 18.00 -1.73
C PHE A 126 13.67 18.57 -2.02
N ASP A 127 13.50 19.86 -2.02
CA ASP A 127 12.22 20.54 -2.24
C ASP A 127 11.77 20.48 -3.71
N THR A 128 11.07 19.40 -4.07
CA THR A 128 10.50 19.18 -5.41
C THR A 128 9.53 20.28 -5.80
N ALA A 129 8.64 20.69 -4.90
CA ALA A 129 7.63 21.73 -5.19
C ALA A 129 8.26 23.09 -5.48
N GLY A 130 9.34 23.43 -4.75
CA GLY A 130 10.12 24.64 -4.94
C GLY A 130 11.15 24.53 -6.04
N GLU A 131 11.38 23.36 -6.65
CA GLU A 131 12.45 23.10 -7.62
C GLU A 131 13.84 23.43 -7.04
N GLN A 132 14.05 23.18 -5.75
CA GLN A 132 15.28 23.52 -5.05
C GLN A 132 16.02 22.25 -4.64
N TYR A 133 17.27 22.14 -5.03
CA TYR A 133 18.15 21.04 -4.66
C TYR A 133 19.59 21.52 -4.41
N VAL A 134 20.35 20.66 -3.75
CA VAL A 134 21.78 20.84 -3.53
C VAL A 134 22.53 20.17 -4.68
N SER A 135 23.38 20.93 -5.36
CA SER A 135 24.15 20.43 -6.50
C SER A 135 25.43 19.71 -6.08
N ARG A 136 25.95 19.97 -4.86
CA ARG A 136 27.16 19.34 -4.36
C ARG A 136 27.14 19.20 -2.86
N PHE A 137 27.31 17.98 -2.36
CA PHE A 137 27.39 17.70 -0.93
C PHE A 137 28.29 16.49 -0.66
N ARG A 138 28.65 16.30 0.61
CA ARG A 138 29.45 15.17 1.08
C ARG A 138 28.63 14.30 2.01
N LEU A 139 28.67 12.99 1.82
CA LEU A 139 28.15 11.99 2.73
C LEU A 139 29.32 11.31 3.44
N CYS A 140 29.30 11.35 4.78
CA CYS A 140 30.26 10.65 5.61
C CYS A 140 29.53 9.67 6.53
N ALA A 141 30.02 8.44 6.63
CA ALA A 141 29.53 7.42 7.55
C ALA A 141 30.62 7.07 8.57
N TYR A 142 30.22 6.93 9.83
CA TYR A 142 31.12 6.64 10.95
C TYR A 142 30.61 5.45 11.77
N ASP A 143 31.53 4.67 12.33
CA ASP A 143 31.22 3.60 13.27
C ASP A 143 30.93 4.10 14.70
N ALA A 144 30.82 3.16 15.65
CA ALA A 144 30.57 3.44 17.06
C ALA A 144 31.68 4.25 17.74
N ASP A 145 32.93 4.10 17.28
CA ASP A 145 34.12 4.77 17.82
C ASP A 145 34.42 6.10 17.10
N GLY A 146 33.55 6.49 16.14
CA GLY A 146 33.73 7.70 15.34
C GLY A 146 34.77 7.55 14.22
N VAL A 147 35.15 6.32 13.87
CA VAL A 147 36.05 6.06 12.74
C VAL A 147 35.30 6.22 11.44
N LEU A 148 35.87 6.92 10.50
CA LEU A 148 35.28 7.15 9.18
C LEU A 148 35.26 5.84 8.37
N LEU A 149 34.08 5.33 8.10
CA LEU A 149 33.86 4.14 7.26
C LEU A 149 33.75 4.50 5.78
N LYS A 150 33.12 5.62 5.48
CA LYS A 150 32.87 6.08 4.10
C LYS A 150 32.91 7.58 4.01
N ASP A 151 33.48 8.10 2.91
CA ASP A 151 33.50 9.52 2.55
C ASP A 151 33.24 9.64 1.04
N VAL A 152 32.09 10.23 0.68
CA VAL A 152 31.65 10.35 -0.71
C VAL A 152 31.30 11.80 -1.01
N LEU A 153 31.98 12.39 -1.98
CA LEU A 153 31.60 13.67 -2.56
C LEU A 153 30.57 13.41 -3.67
N VAL A 154 29.41 14.03 -3.56
CA VAL A 154 28.26 13.84 -4.45
C VAL A 154 28.08 15.07 -5.31
N GLU A 155 28.03 14.87 -6.63
CA GLU A 155 27.56 15.85 -7.61
C GLU A 155 26.11 15.46 -7.99
N ASN A 156 25.18 16.39 -7.83
CA ASN A 156 23.74 16.12 -8.00
C ASN A 156 23.11 17.16 -8.93
N ILE A 157 22.15 16.72 -9.74
CA ILE A 157 21.45 17.56 -10.73
C ILE A 157 19.92 17.51 -10.58
N ALA A 158 19.42 16.85 -9.53
CA ALA A 158 18.01 16.61 -9.34
C ALA A 158 17.56 16.88 -7.89
N ASP A 159 16.28 17.05 -7.70
CA ASP A 159 15.62 17.19 -6.40
C ASP A 159 15.55 15.88 -5.60
N ARG A 160 15.91 14.76 -6.22
CA ARG A 160 16.07 13.45 -5.58
C ARG A 160 17.42 12.86 -5.96
N CYS A 161 18.24 12.59 -4.97
CA CYS A 161 19.58 12.04 -5.15
C CYS A 161 19.67 10.64 -4.55
N GLU A 162 19.83 9.65 -5.41
CA GLU A 162 19.98 8.24 -5.02
C GLU A 162 21.47 7.88 -5.02
N LEU A 163 21.98 7.45 -3.87
CA LEU A 163 23.39 7.12 -3.66
C LEU A 163 23.54 5.61 -3.48
N ASP A 164 24.00 4.93 -4.53
CA ASP A 164 24.36 3.51 -4.48
C ASP A 164 25.72 3.37 -3.77
N VAL A 165 25.70 3.57 -2.46
CA VAL A 165 26.87 3.58 -1.59
C VAL A 165 26.58 2.67 -0.40
N PRO A 166 26.83 1.36 -0.50
CA PRO A 166 26.64 0.46 0.61
C PRO A 166 27.60 0.76 1.76
N VAL A 167 27.06 0.80 2.96
CA VAL A 167 27.81 1.01 4.20
C VAL A 167 27.33 0.02 5.24
N GLU A 168 28.25 -0.71 5.85
CA GLU A 168 28.00 -1.69 6.91
C GLU A 168 28.49 -1.16 8.27
N HIS A 169 27.79 -1.53 9.34
CA HIS A 169 28.18 -1.24 10.73
C HIS A 169 28.36 0.24 11.06
N TYR A 170 27.58 1.12 10.44
CA TYR A 170 27.63 2.54 10.77
C TYR A 170 26.73 2.88 11.96
N ARG A 171 27.07 3.94 12.72
CA ARG A 171 26.25 4.55 13.77
C ARG A 171 25.99 6.02 13.56
N THR A 172 26.68 6.65 12.62
CA THR A 172 26.45 8.06 12.30
C THR A 172 26.57 8.28 10.79
N ILE A 173 25.58 8.96 10.24
CA ILE A 173 25.61 9.49 8.87
C ILE A 173 25.61 11.02 8.97
N THR A 174 26.51 11.66 8.24
CA THR A 174 26.59 13.11 8.17
C THR A 174 26.49 13.56 6.71
N LEU A 175 25.59 14.48 6.43
CA LEU A 175 25.46 15.17 5.15
C LEU A 175 25.96 16.59 5.30
N GLU A 176 27.03 16.95 4.60
CA GLU A 176 27.62 18.28 4.57
C GLU A 176 27.32 18.92 3.21
N PHE A 177 26.52 19.99 3.19
CA PHE A 177 26.00 20.61 1.97
C PHE A 177 26.92 21.75 1.52
N LEU A 178 27.58 21.56 0.36
CA LEU A 178 28.64 22.44 -0.12
C LEU A 178 28.13 23.51 -1.08
N GLN A 179 27.19 23.15 -1.96
CA GLN A 179 26.73 24.06 -3.02
C GLN A 179 25.29 23.79 -3.41
N THR A 180 24.49 24.83 -3.55
CA THR A 180 23.11 24.76 -4.11
C THR A 180 23.15 24.91 -5.64
N HIS A 181 22.10 24.44 -6.32
CA HIS A 181 21.98 24.52 -7.78
C HIS A 181 21.88 25.97 -8.30
N ALA A 182 21.43 26.90 -7.48
CA ALA A 182 21.29 28.30 -7.79
C ALA A 182 21.90 29.18 -6.68
N PRO A 183 22.37 30.41 -7.01
CA PRO A 183 22.85 31.36 -6.01
C PRO A 183 21.81 31.77 -4.99
N PHE A 184 22.26 32.13 -3.80
CA PHE A 184 21.46 32.70 -2.73
C PHE A 184 20.30 31.79 -2.29
N ARG A 185 20.54 30.49 -2.17
CA ARG A 185 19.56 29.48 -1.75
C ARG A 185 19.90 28.86 -0.40
N ARG A 186 18.86 28.48 0.32
CA ARG A 186 18.97 27.63 1.50
C ARG A 186 19.06 26.16 1.07
N VAL A 187 19.71 25.35 1.89
CA VAL A 187 19.52 23.90 1.80
C VAL A 187 18.09 23.56 2.26
N ARG A 188 17.40 22.73 1.51
CA ARG A 188 16.06 22.22 1.84
C ARG A 188 16.07 20.72 1.64
N VAL A 189 16.05 19.99 2.75
CA VAL A 189 15.96 18.52 2.75
C VAL A 189 14.58 18.16 3.25
N THR A 190 13.79 17.54 2.39
CA THR A 190 12.43 17.10 2.73
C THR A 190 12.44 15.72 3.36
N GLU A 191 13.30 14.81 2.86
CA GLU A 191 13.38 13.44 3.36
C GLU A 191 14.77 12.86 3.17
N VAL A 192 15.22 12.01 4.10
CA VAL A 192 16.41 11.17 3.94
C VAL A 192 16.02 9.72 4.19
N ILE A 193 16.12 8.92 3.15
CA ILE A 193 15.79 7.50 3.17
C ILE A 193 17.09 6.70 3.34
N PHE A 194 17.16 5.87 4.38
CA PHE A 194 18.27 4.95 4.60
C PHE A 194 18.01 3.70 3.75
N GLY A 195 18.48 3.72 2.52
CA GLY A 195 18.26 2.68 1.52
C GLY A 195 18.28 3.21 0.09
N LEU A 196 18.11 2.28 -0.84
CA LEU A 196 18.04 2.58 -2.27
C LEU A 196 16.60 2.49 -2.77
N ILE A 197 16.33 3.25 -3.81
CA ILE A 197 15.11 3.10 -4.57
C ILE A 197 15.46 2.46 -5.90
N LYS A 198 14.94 1.27 -6.12
CA LYS A 198 15.03 0.59 -7.42
C LYS A 198 13.76 0.87 -8.21
N ARG A 199 13.92 1.32 -9.45
CA ARG A 199 12.80 1.53 -10.36
C ARG A 199 12.80 0.45 -11.42
N PHE A 200 11.67 -0.23 -11.50
CA PHE A 200 11.40 -1.19 -12.56
C PHE A 200 10.42 -0.56 -13.54
N THR A 201 10.81 -0.55 -14.80
CA THR A 201 10.02 -0.02 -15.92
C THR A 201 9.80 -1.12 -16.94
N GLN A 202 9.10 -0.82 -18.02
CA GLN A 202 8.94 -1.74 -19.15
C GLN A 202 10.27 -2.22 -19.76
N GLU A 203 11.39 -1.57 -19.48
CA GLU A 203 12.70 -1.94 -20.04
C GLU A 203 13.37 -3.08 -19.26
N ASN A 204 13.10 -3.18 -17.96
CA ASN A 204 13.71 -4.18 -17.07
C ASN A 204 12.68 -5.07 -16.35
N THR A 205 11.39 -4.96 -16.70
CA THR A 205 10.32 -5.85 -16.23
C THR A 205 9.84 -6.73 -17.37
N LEU A 206 9.94 -8.05 -17.20
CA LEU A 206 9.45 -9.01 -18.18
C LEU A 206 7.95 -9.25 -18.03
N SER A 207 7.49 -9.36 -16.79
CA SER A 207 6.05 -9.48 -16.49
C SER A 207 5.72 -8.97 -15.10
N ALA A 208 4.48 -8.52 -14.92
CA ALA A 208 3.91 -8.19 -13.63
C ALA A 208 2.50 -8.78 -13.53
N THR A 209 2.14 -9.29 -12.37
CA THR A 209 0.78 -9.73 -12.05
C THR A 209 0.34 -9.06 -10.77
N LEU A 210 -0.84 -8.45 -10.82
CA LEU A 210 -1.53 -7.86 -9.68
C LEU A 210 -2.81 -8.66 -9.45
N ASP A 211 -2.93 -9.32 -8.33
CA ASP A 211 -4.11 -10.13 -7.98
C ASP A 211 -4.82 -9.50 -6.77
N TYR A 212 -5.99 -8.93 -7.03
CA TYR A 212 -6.86 -8.35 -6.01
C TYR A 212 -8.10 -9.21 -5.86
N SER A 213 -8.50 -9.50 -4.63
CA SER A 213 -9.72 -10.26 -4.39
C SER A 213 -10.34 -9.98 -3.03
N PHE A 214 -11.62 -10.28 -2.88
CA PHE A 214 -12.29 -10.30 -1.59
C PHE A 214 -13.36 -11.40 -1.57
N SER A 215 -13.74 -11.85 -0.37
CA SER A 215 -14.85 -12.77 -0.18
C SER A 215 -16.12 -11.99 0.11
N PRO A 216 -17.17 -12.08 -0.73
CA PRO A 216 -18.43 -11.30 -0.56
C PRO A 216 -19.16 -11.57 0.76
N ILE A 217 -18.99 -12.73 1.34
CA ILE A 217 -19.62 -13.13 2.61
C ILE A 217 -18.63 -13.34 3.76
N GLY A 218 -17.40 -12.86 3.59
CA GLY A 218 -16.40 -12.92 4.65
C GLY A 218 -15.95 -14.36 5.02
N GLU A 219 -15.95 -15.31 4.09
CA GLU A 219 -15.37 -16.65 4.31
C GLU A 219 -13.85 -16.58 4.47
N SER A 220 -13.24 -15.62 3.83
CA SER A 220 -11.81 -15.29 3.95
C SER A 220 -11.60 -13.79 3.86
N LEU A 221 -10.46 -13.30 4.32
CA LEU A 221 -9.94 -11.97 4.00
C LEU A 221 -8.67 -12.16 3.15
N PRO A 222 -8.81 -12.25 1.81
CA PRO A 222 -7.66 -12.42 0.93
C PRO A 222 -6.71 -11.23 1.01
N THR A 223 -5.44 -11.48 0.76
CA THR A 223 -4.42 -10.45 0.58
C THR A 223 -4.27 -10.12 -0.89
N ASN A 224 -4.08 -8.86 -1.21
CA ASN A 224 -3.68 -8.49 -2.56
C ASN A 224 -2.20 -8.84 -2.76
N GLU A 225 -1.87 -9.32 -3.95
CA GLU A 225 -0.51 -9.77 -4.28
C GLU A 225 0.01 -9.09 -5.54
N LEU A 226 1.26 -8.64 -5.48
CA LEU A 226 2.06 -8.24 -6.62
C LEU A 226 3.15 -9.28 -6.85
N THR A 227 3.23 -9.81 -8.06
CA THR A 227 4.33 -10.63 -8.52
C THR A 227 5.02 -9.94 -9.70
N LEU A 228 6.32 -9.74 -9.60
CA LEU A 228 7.17 -9.18 -10.66
C LEU A 228 8.16 -10.22 -11.13
N THR A 229 8.37 -10.32 -12.45
CA THR A 229 9.52 -10.98 -13.05
C THR A 229 10.37 -9.91 -13.72
N ILE A 230 11.59 -9.76 -13.26
CA ILE A 230 12.52 -8.70 -13.68
C ILE A 230 13.74 -9.28 -14.39
N ASP A 231 14.39 -8.44 -15.18
CA ASP A 231 15.70 -8.75 -15.74
C ASP A 231 16.75 -8.84 -14.62
N ASN A 232 17.55 -9.90 -14.63
CA ASN A 232 18.64 -10.16 -13.70
C ASN A 232 19.94 -10.49 -14.46
N SER A 233 20.12 -9.92 -15.64
CA SER A 233 21.30 -10.17 -16.48
C SER A 233 22.62 -9.75 -15.82
N ASP A 234 22.55 -8.81 -14.87
CA ASP A 234 23.67 -8.37 -14.02
C ASP A 234 23.93 -9.26 -12.80
N ALA A 235 23.09 -10.29 -12.60
CA ALA A 235 23.09 -11.18 -11.44
C ALA A 235 22.98 -10.47 -10.07
N SER A 236 22.46 -9.24 -10.02
CA SER A 236 22.32 -8.47 -8.78
C SER A 236 21.33 -9.09 -7.79
N TRP A 237 20.36 -9.84 -8.27
CA TRP A 237 19.34 -10.55 -7.47
C TRP A 237 19.72 -12.01 -7.14
N ASN A 238 20.90 -12.48 -7.55
CA ASN A 238 21.36 -13.82 -7.20
C ASN A 238 21.80 -13.84 -5.73
N MET A 239 21.21 -14.74 -4.94
CA MET A 239 21.52 -14.92 -3.52
C MET A 239 22.99 -15.29 -3.24
N ALA A 240 23.66 -15.94 -4.19
CA ALA A 240 25.06 -16.28 -4.09
C ALA A 240 26.00 -15.13 -4.46
N ASN A 241 25.50 -14.02 -5.00
CA ASN A 241 26.30 -12.87 -5.37
C ASN A 241 26.60 -12.00 -4.13
N PRO A 242 27.88 -11.94 -3.65
CA PRO A 242 28.23 -11.17 -2.47
C PRO A 242 28.08 -9.64 -2.65
N LYS A 243 27.91 -9.18 -3.90
CA LYS A 243 27.65 -7.78 -4.24
C LYS A 243 26.19 -7.54 -4.64
N GLY A 244 25.35 -8.56 -4.49
CA GLY A 244 23.94 -8.49 -4.84
C GLY A 244 23.10 -7.76 -3.81
N VAL A 245 21.87 -7.47 -4.18
CA VAL A 245 20.90 -6.75 -3.33
C VAL A 245 20.33 -7.63 -2.21
N TYR A 246 20.56 -8.93 -2.24
CA TYR A 246 19.93 -9.89 -1.33
C TYR A 246 20.18 -9.58 0.15
N ALA A 247 21.38 -9.14 0.51
CA ALA A 247 21.74 -8.79 1.89
C ALA A 247 20.92 -7.61 2.47
N TYR A 248 20.30 -6.83 1.60
CA TYR A 248 19.54 -5.63 1.97
C TYR A 248 18.03 -5.80 1.81
N LEU A 249 17.57 -7.00 1.40
CA LEU A 249 16.15 -7.29 1.30
C LEU A 249 15.58 -7.57 2.68
N GLN A 250 14.61 -6.77 3.07
CA GLN A 250 13.87 -6.93 4.32
C GLN A 250 12.38 -7.04 4.03
N GLN A 251 11.69 -7.88 4.79
CA GLN A 251 10.23 -7.91 4.72
C GLN A 251 9.68 -6.52 5.08
N THR A 252 8.51 -6.21 4.55
CA THR A 252 7.84 -4.91 4.74
C THR A 252 8.43 -3.71 3.98
N GLN A 253 9.49 -3.87 3.20
CA GLN A 253 9.95 -2.82 2.28
C GLN A 253 8.87 -2.50 1.23
N PRO A 254 8.49 -1.23 1.03
CA PRO A 254 7.36 -0.89 0.18
C PRO A 254 7.70 -0.93 -1.31
N LEU A 255 6.71 -1.37 -2.10
CA LEU A 255 6.69 -1.33 -3.56
C LEU A 255 5.44 -0.58 -4.01
N ASP A 256 5.62 0.56 -4.67
CA ASP A 256 4.55 1.29 -5.33
C ASP A 256 4.49 0.93 -6.80
N ILE A 257 3.30 0.62 -7.30
CA ILE A 257 3.10 0.28 -8.71
C ILE A 257 2.14 1.25 -9.37
N SER A 258 2.51 1.70 -10.57
CA SER A 258 1.71 2.55 -11.43
C SER A 258 1.77 2.06 -12.88
N LEU A 259 0.69 2.28 -13.61
CA LEU A 259 0.64 2.12 -15.06
C LEU A 259 0.75 3.50 -15.71
N THR A 260 1.63 3.64 -16.70
CA THR A 260 1.79 4.89 -17.43
C THR A 260 1.05 4.81 -18.77
N ILE A 261 0.23 5.81 -19.06
CA ILE A 261 -0.59 5.89 -20.27
C ILE A 261 -0.39 7.28 -20.86
N GLY A 262 0.40 7.36 -21.94
CA GLY A 262 0.85 8.64 -22.46
C GLY A 262 1.75 9.36 -21.46
N GLU A 263 1.39 10.57 -21.07
CA GLU A 263 2.07 11.38 -20.05
C GLU A 263 1.49 11.20 -18.64
N ASP A 264 0.38 10.48 -18.50
CA ASP A 264 -0.30 10.27 -17.23
C ASP A 264 0.07 8.94 -16.58
N SER A 265 -0.08 8.90 -15.26
CA SER A 265 0.16 7.73 -14.43
C SER A 265 -1.11 7.35 -13.66
N VAL A 266 -1.43 6.07 -13.66
CA VAL A 266 -2.54 5.51 -12.88
C VAL A 266 -1.96 4.65 -11.76
N TYR A 267 -2.16 5.09 -10.52
CA TYR A 267 -1.70 4.36 -9.36
C TYR A 267 -2.47 3.05 -9.17
N MET A 268 -1.73 1.95 -9.05
CA MET A 268 -2.30 0.61 -8.90
C MET A 268 -2.23 0.09 -7.47
N GLY A 269 -1.35 0.60 -6.64
CA GLY A 269 -1.32 0.26 -5.21
C GLY A 269 0.07 0.21 -4.61
N ARG A 270 0.11 0.12 -3.27
CA ARG A 270 1.30 -0.12 -2.47
C ARG A 270 1.27 -1.53 -1.91
N PHE A 271 2.36 -2.24 -2.16
CA PHE A 271 2.61 -3.59 -1.67
C PHE A 271 3.87 -3.59 -0.82
N TYR A 272 4.09 -4.65 -0.08
CA TYR A 272 5.23 -4.77 0.81
C TYR A 272 5.96 -6.08 0.49
N PHE A 273 7.26 -5.98 0.34
CA PHE A 273 8.13 -7.10 -0.01
C PHE A 273 7.92 -8.29 0.93
N THR A 274 7.76 -9.48 0.35
CA THR A 274 7.59 -10.73 1.09
C THR A 274 8.72 -11.69 0.77
N THR A 275 8.96 -11.97 -0.52
CA THR A 275 9.98 -12.90 -0.97
C THR A 275 10.57 -12.49 -2.31
N ALA A 276 11.82 -12.86 -2.53
CA ALA A 276 12.45 -12.87 -3.84
C ALA A 276 13.07 -14.22 -4.13
N SER A 277 13.14 -14.59 -5.39
CA SER A 277 13.82 -15.81 -5.85
C SER A 277 14.51 -15.59 -7.18
N ALA A 278 15.75 -16.05 -7.28
CA ALA A 278 16.47 -16.18 -8.53
C ALA A 278 17.26 -17.50 -8.46
N GLU A 279 17.18 -18.29 -9.53
CA GLU A 279 18.02 -19.48 -9.64
C GLU A 279 19.46 -19.07 -9.90
N ASP A 280 20.43 -19.95 -9.57
CA ASP A 280 21.82 -19.66 -9.83
C ASP A 280 22.05 -19.51 -11.34
N ASN A 281 22.73 -18.42 -11.74
CA ASN A 281 22.91 -18.01 -13.13
C ASN A 281 21.60 -17.68 -13.91
N ALA A 282 20.47 -17.49 -13.22
CA ALA A 282 19.25 -17.09 -13.91
C ALA A 282 19.33 -15.64 -14.39
N MET A 283 18.89 -15.45 -15.63
CA MET A 283 18.78 -14.12 -16.26
C MET A 283 17.56 -13.36 -15.77
N THR A 284 16.74 -13.96 -14.91
CA THR A 284 15.52 -13.36 -14.36
C THR A 284 15.42 -13.60 -12.87
N ALA A 285 14.81 -12.67 -12.18
CA ALA A 285 14.43 -12.80 -10.78
C ALA A 285 12.93 -12.56 -10.60
N LYS A 286 12.35 -13.23 -9.61
CA LYS A 286 10.95 -13.06 -9.25
C LYS A 286 10.86 -12.38 -7.88
N ILE A 287 10.06 -11.33 -7.78
CA ILE A 287 9.75 -10.60 -6.55
C ILE A 287 8.27 -10.80 -6.25
N THR A 288 7.93 -11.12 -5.01
CA THR A 288 6.54 -11.20 -4.53
C THR A 288 6.37 -10.21 -3.39
N ALA A 289 5.27 -9.47 -3.43
CA ALA A 289 4.89 -8.51 -2.41
C ALA A 289 3.39 -8.58 -2.16
N ASN A 290 2.97 -8.32 -0.93
CA ASN A 290 1.57 -8.38 -0.51
C ASN A 290 1.15 -7.07 0.16
N ASP A 291 -0.16 -6.85 0.28
CA ASP A 291 -0.68 -5.75 1.08
C ASP A 291 -0.50 -6.00 2.60
N ARG A 292 -0.87 -5.02 3.43
CA ARG A 292 -0.68 -5.09 4.89
C ARG A 292 -1.49 -6.19 5.57
N VAL A 293 -2.58 -6.67 4.96
CA VAL A 293 -3.41 -7.76 5.51
C VAL A 293 -2.63 -9.06 5.64
N TYR A 294 -1.59 -9.24 4.81
CA TYR A 294 -0.73 -10.43 4.85
C TYR A 294 -0.14 -10.68 6.25
N TRP A 295 0.41 -9.64 6.89
CA TRP A 295 1.05 -9.78 8.19
C TRP A 295 0.08 -9.98 9.36
N LEU A 296 -1.18 -9.59 9.22
CA LEU A 296 -2.21 -9.80 10.23
C LEU A 296 -2.46 -11.29 10.51
N ASP A 297 -2.09 -12.18 9.59
CA ASP A 297 -2.23 -13.63 9.75
C ASP A 297 -1.28 -14.21 10.81
N SER A 298 -0.09 -13.65 10.93
CA SER A 298 0.93 -14.09 11.91
C SER A 298 0.69 -13.59 13.33
N ILE A 299 -0.18 -12.58 13.51
CA ILE A 299 -0.41 -11.91 14.78
C ILE A 299 -1.67 -12.47 15.42
N LYS A 300 -1.54 -13.02 16.64
CA LYS A 300 -2.67 -13.57 17.38
C LYS A 300 -3.52 -12.46 17.99
N CYS A 301 -4.83 -12.54 17.75
CA CYS A 301 -5.83 -11.63 18.31
C CYS A 301 -6.45 -12.22 19.56
N ARG A 302 -6.35 -11.51 20.69
CA ARG A 302 -7.00 -11.88 21.95
C ARG A 302 -7.93 -10.75 22.36
N LEU A 303 -9.18 -10.84 21.97
CA LEU A 303 -10.23 -9.98 22.49
C LEU A 303 -10.74 -10.60 23.79
N GLY A 304 -10.95 -9.77 24.82
CA GLY A 304 -11.58 -10.27 26.06
C GLY A 304 -12.98 -10.81 25.76
N SER A 305 -13.39 -11.81 26.50
CA SER A 305 -14.47 -12.75 26.18
C SER A 305 -15.87 -12.39 26.68
N THR A 306 -16.15 -11.18 27.15
CA THR A 306 -17.45 -10.81 27.73
C THR A 306 -18.04 -9.52 27.14
N GLY A 307 -19.32 -9.56 26.76
CA GLY A 307 -20.11 -8.41 26.36
C GLY A 307 -20.28 -8.24 24.84
N THR A 308 -20.73 -7.06 24.46
CA THR A 308 -20.95 -6.66 23.07
C THR A 308 -20.11 -5.45 22.72
N TRP A 309 -19.79 -5.31 21.43
CA TRP A 309 -19.09 -4.15 20.86
C TRP A 309 -19.84 -3.63 19.66
N THR A 310 -19.54 -2.42 19.25
CA THR A 310 -19.80 -1.99 17.88
C THR A 310 -18.71 -2.56 16.97
N LEU A 311 -19.04 -2.77 15.70
CA LEU A 311 -18.07 -3.26 14.71
C LEU A 311 -16.84 -2.34 14.66
N GLU A 312 -17.04 -1.02 14.64
CA GLU A 312 -15.92 -0.07 14.58
C GLU A 312 -14.98 -0.20 15.77
N GLN A 313 -15.52 -0.30 17.00
CA GLN A 313 -14.71 -0.51 18.20
C GLN A 313 -13.88 -1.80 18.13
N ALA A 314 -14.51 -2.89 17.71
CA ALA A 314 -13.84 -4.17 17.59
C ALA A 314 -12.72 -4.15 16.56
N VAL A 315 -12.96 -3.59 15.35
CA VAL A 315 -11.96 -3.47 14.29
C VAL A 315 -10.76 -2.65 14.74
N ARG A 316 -10.99 -1.49 15.37
CA ARG A 316 -9.90 -0.65 15.90
C ARG A 316 -9.05 -1.40 16.93
N THR A 317 -9.69 -2.12 17.84
CA THR A 317 -8.97 -2.91 18.86
C THR A 317 -8.14 -4.05 18.23
N VAL A 318 -8.62 -4.68 17.16
CA VAL A 318 -7.83 -5.69 16.43
C VAL A 318 -6.59 -5.06 15.81
N LEU A 319 -6.71 -3.91 15.15
CA LEU A 319 -5.58 -3.21 14.52
C LEU A 319 -4.59 -2.66 15.56
N GLU A 320 -5.07 -2.12 16.67
CA GLU A 320 -4.24 -1.72 17.83
C GLU A 320 -3.47 -2.92 18.41
N THR A 321 -4.14 -4.09 18.52
CA THR A 321 -3.48 -5.33 18.98
C THR A 321 -2.41 -5.78 17.99
N ALA A 322 -2.62 -5.56 16.71
CA ALA A 322 -1.64 -5.86 15.68
C ALA A 322 -0.48 -4.85 15.63
N GLY A 323 -0.62 -3.69 16.28
CA GLY A 323 0.36 -2.60 16.20
C GLY A 323 0.44 -1.98 14.79
N MET A 324 -0.63 -2.06 14.01
CA MET A 324 -0.68 -1.57 12.64
C MET A 324 -1.63 -0.39 12.50
N ASP A 325 -1.10 0.73 12.01
CA ASP A 325 -1.90 1.89 11.62
C ASP A 325 -2.41 1.70 10.17
N ILE A 326 -3.60 1.08 10.05
CA ILE A 326 -4.29 0.88 8.77
C ILE A 326 -5.52 1.79 8.77
N PRO A 327 -5.65 2.71 7.80
CA PRO A 327 -6.85 3.52 7.65
C PRO A 327 -8.10 2.66 7.44
N ILE A 328 -9.22 3.06 8.05
CA ILE A 328 -10.49 2.34 7.96
C ILE A 328 -11.50 3.23 7.26
N SER A 329 -12.21 2.67 6.27
CA SER A 329 -13.39 3.27 5.64
C SER A 329 -14.59 2.37 5.88
N MET A 330 -15.60 2.90 6.58
CA MET A 330 -16.78 2.14 7.00
C MET A 330 -17.99 3.08 7.05
N PRO A 331 -19.13 2.71 6.43
CA PRO A 331 -20.40 3.41 6.64
C PRO A 331 -20.78 3.44 8.12
N VAL A 332 -21.33 4.56 8.59
CA VAL A 332 -21.69 4.75 10.00
C VAL A 332 -22.65 3.64 10.48
N GLU A 333 -23.64 3.28 9.67
CA GLU A 333 -24.64 2.26 9.99
C GLU A 333 -24.02 0.86 10.16
N LEU A 334 -22.93 0.57 9.44
CA LEU A 334 -22.18 -0.67 9.64
C LEU A 334 -21.32 -0.61 10.89
N GLY A 335 -20.67 0.53 11.12
CA GLY A 335 -19.79 0.75 12.26
C GLY A 335 -20.50 0.63 13.60
N GLU A 336 -21.77 1.03 13.66
CA GLU A 336 -22.63 0.96 14.86
C GLU A 336 -23.30 -0.41 15.09
N ARG A 337 -23.17 -1.37 14.15
CA ARG A 337 -23.75 -2.72 14.34
C ARG A 337 -23.15 -3.43 15.53
N ILE A 338 -24.03 -4.01 16.34
CA ILE A 338 -23.63 -4.71 17.57
C ILE A 338 -23.23 -6.14 17.23
N ILE A 339 -22.08 -6.54 17.73
CA ILE A 339 -21.52 -7.90 17.63
C ILE A 339 -21.13 -8.40 19.02
N ARG A 340 -21.01 -9.74 19.17
CA ARG A 340 -20.48 -10.31 20.41
C ARG A 340 -18.98 -10.14 20.48
N ARG A 341 -18.49 -9.95 21.68
CA ARG A 341 -17.07 -9.90 22.00
C ARG A 341 -16.52 -11.33 22.19
N ALA A 342 -16.60 -12.13 21.15
CA ALA A 342 -16.15 -13.52 21.17
C ALA A 342 -15.38 -13.84 19.88
N LEU A 343 -14.21 -14.45 20.03
CA LEU A 343 -13.39 -14.94 18.91
C LEU A 343 -12.78 -16.29 19.31
N PRO A 344 -12.45 -17.16 18.34
CA PRO A 344 -11.72 -18.39 18.60
C PRO A 344 -10.40 -18.14 19.33
N LYS A 345 -9.97 -19.06 20.23
CA LYS A 345 -8.76 -18.89 21.08
C LYS A 345 -7.48 -18.62 20.32
N ASP A 346 -7.33 -19.25 19.16
CA ASP A 346 -6.11 -19.15 18.31
C ASP A 346 -6.31 -18.28 17.08
N CYS A 347 -7.29 -17.37 17.12
CA CYS A 347 -7.65 -16.50 16.02
C CYS A 347 -6.48 -15.57 15.65
N SER A 348 -6.16 -15.45 14.36
CA SER A 348 -5.28 -14.40 13.87
C SER A 348 -6.00 -13.05 13.81
N CYS A 349 -5.26 -11.94 13.79
CA CYS A 349 -5.88 -10.62 13.58
C CYS A 349 -6.62 -10.56 12.23
N ARG A 350 -6.13 -11.26 11.21
CA ARG A 350 -6.78 -11.35 9.89
C ARG A 350 -8.12 -12.09 9.98
N ASP A 351 -8.14 -13.26 10.64
CA ASP A 351 -9.37 -14.00 10.86
C ASP A 351 -10.34 -13.27 11.78
N ALA A 352 -9.85 -12.56 12.77
CA ALA A 352 -10.67 -11.71 13.63
C ALA A 352 -11.42 -10.65 12.80
N LEU A 353 -10.74 -9.89 11.95
CA LEU A 353 -11.38 -8.89 11.08
C LEU A 353 -12.46 -9.51 10.20
N ARG A 354 -12.18 -10.67 9.60
CA ARG A 354 -13.13 -11.42 8.78
C ARG A 354 -14.37 -11.82 9.56
N LEU A 355 -14.18 -12.45 10.73
CA LEU A 355 -15.30 -12.92 11.57
C LEU A 355 -16.16 -11.76 12.09
N LEU A 356 -15.53 -10.64 12.50
CA LEU A 356 -16.22 -9.46 12.98
C LEU A 356 -17.04 -8.80 11.85
N ALA A 357 -16.46 -8.66 10.65
CA ALA A 357 -17.17 -8.14 9.49
C ALA A 357 -18.37 -9.03 9.13
N GLN A 358 -18.17 -10.34 9.06
CA GLN A 358 -19.24 -11.30 8.77
C GLN A 358 -20.35 -11.25 9.83
N ALA A 359 -20.00 -11.22 11.13
CA ALA A 359 -20.96 -11.08 12.22
C ALA A 359 -21.83 -9.82 12.10
N ALA A 360 -21.24 -8.74 11.60
CA ALA A 360 -21.93 -7.49 11.29
C ALA A 360 -22.62 -7.50 9.91
N GLN A 361 -22.78 -8.66 9.24
CA GLN A 361 -23.42 -8.80 7.93
C GLN A 361 -22.79 -7.89 6.86
N CYS A 362 -21.47 -7.82 6.86
CA CYS A 362 -20.68 -7.11 5.86
C CYS A 362 -19.40 -7.89 5.53
N THR A 363 -18.65 -7.38 4.59
CA THR A 363 -17.31 -7.89 4.27
C THR A 363 -16.31 -6.74 4.30
N CYS A 364 -15.04 -7.08 4.23
CA CYS A 364 -13.97 -6.07 4.12
C CYS A 364 -12.93 -6.48 3.08
N ARG A 365 -12.25 -5.47 2.55
CA ARG A 365 -11.15 -5.61 1.60
C ARG A 365 -10.13 -4.49 1.78
N MET A 366 -8.90 -4.72 1.36
CA MET A 366 -7.92 -3.65 1.20
C MET A 366 -8.12 -2.98 -0.16
N ASP A 367 -8.17 -1.65 -0.20
CA ASP A 367 -8.15 -0.88 -1.45
C ASP A 367 -6.71 -0.59 -1.91
N ARG A 368 -6.55 0.07 -3.08
CA ARG A 368 -5.24 0.42 -3.65
C ARG A 368 -4.47 1.45 -2.81
N ASN A 369 -5.18 2.27 -2.04
CA ASN A 369 -4.59 3.29 -1.19
C ASN A 369 -4.16 2.76 0.19
N GLY A 370 -4.32 1.44 0.42
CA GLY A 370 -3.98 0.81 1.70
C GLY A 370 -5.02 1.05 2.78
N THR A 371 -6.27 1.33 2.42
CA THR A 371 -7.41 1.50 3.33
C THR A 371 -8.20 0.20 3.44
N LEU A 372 -8.54 -0.20 4.65
CA LEU A 372 -9.42 -1.33 4.92
C LEU A 372 -10.89 -0.85 4.81
N VAL A 373 -11.57 -1.26 3.74
CA VAL A 373 -12.92 -0.82 3.40
C VAL A 373 -13.93 -1.87 3.80
N PHE A 374 -14.94 -1.49 4.58
CA PHE A 374 -16.07 -2.33 5.00
C PHE A 374 -17.35 -1.96 4.24
N PHE A 375 -18.07 -2.93 3.73
CA PHE A 375 -19.31 -2.72 2.96
C PHE A 375 -20.20 -3.94 2.95
N ASP A 376 -21.50 -3.75 2.68
CA ASP A 376 -22.45 -4.85 2.48
C ASP A 376 -22.47 -5.28 1.01
N ALA A 377 -21.87 -6.43 0.70
CA ALA A 377 -21.81 -6.96 -0.66
C ALA A 377 -23.18 -7.36 -1.26
N LEU A 378 -24.25 -7.38 -0.47
CA LEU A 378 -25.61 -7.61 -0.97
C LEU A 378 -26.30 -6.32 -1.44
N GLN A 379 -25.82 -5.16 -1.02
CA GLN A 379 -26.28 -3.87 -1.52
C GLN A 379 -25.48 -3.54 -2.78
N LEU A 380 -26.02 -3.86 -3.94
CA LEU A 380 -25.41 -3.51 -5.21
C LEU A 380 -25.81 -2.08 -5.59
N ASP A 381 -24.82 -1.27 -5.88
CA ASP A 381 -25.02 0.00 -6.55
C ASP A 381 -25.44 -0.20 -8.02
N THR A 382 -25.82 0.89 -8.68
CA THR A 382 -26.01 0.87 -10.13
C THR A 382 -24.68 0.60 -10.83
N ALA A 383 -24.71 -0.14 -11.95
CA ALA A 383 -23.50 -0.44 -12.70
C ALA A 383 -22.76 0.85 -13.08
N SER A 384 -21.49 0.91 -12.69
CA SER A 384 -20.60 2.03 -12.94
C SER A 384 -19.81 1.89 -14.26
N GLY A 385 -19.86 0.71 -14.88
CA GLY A 385 -19.12 0.40 -16.11
C GLY A 385 -19.74 -0.74 -16.90
N PHE A 386 -19.19 -0.96 -18.10
CA PHE A 386 -19.67 -1.98 -19.02
C PHE A 386 -18.50 -2.89 -19.44
N LEU A 387 -18.80 -4.19 -19.54
CA LEU A 387 -17.95 -5.21 -20.13
C LEU A 387 -18.62 -5.70 -21.40
N ASP A 388 -18.35 -5.00 -22.51
CA ASP A 388 -18.87 -5.38 -23.81
C ASP A 388 -18.02 -6.46 -24.47
N LEU A 389 -18.63 -7.32 -25.29
CA LEU A 389 -17.97 -8.44 -25.97
C LEU A 389 -16.76 -8.03 -26.81
N ASN A 390 -16.75 -6.81 -27.35
CA ASN A 390 -15.62 -6.29 -28.16
C ASN A 390 -14.37 -5.96 -27.33
N ARG A 391 -14.50 -5.84 -26.01
CA ARG A 391 -13.40 -5.64 -25.06
C ARG A 391 -12.87 -6.96 -24.49
N MET A 392 -13.65 -8.03 -24.58
CA MET A 392 -13.30 -9.35 -24.10
C MET A 392 -12.40 -10.08 -25.11
N GLU A 393 -11.47 -10.87 -24.60
CA GLU A 393 -10.63 -11.75 -25.43
C GLU A 393 -11.40 -13.00 -25.89
N GLU A 394 -12.31 -13.48 -25.02
CA GLU A 394 -13.23 -14.59 -25.27
C GLU A 394 -14.59 -14.29 -24.63
N PRO A 395 -15.68 -14.93 -25.10
CA PRO A 395 -16.99 -14.80 -24.44
C PRO A 395 -16.92 -15.17 -22.95
N PRO A 396 -17.73 -14.52 -22.09
CA PRO A 396 -17.67 -14.74 -20.65
C PRO A 396 -18.00 -16.19 -20.32
N ARG A 397 -17.19 -16.78 -19.44
CA ARG A 397 -17.48 -18.11 -18.89
C ARG A 397 -18.43 -17.95 -17.72
N MET A 398 -19.53 -18.67 -17.73
CA MET A 398 -20.55 -18.62 -16.68
C MET A 398 -20.55 -19.90 -15.85
N LYS A 399 -20.68 -19.73 -14.54
CA LYS A 399 -20.91 -20.84 -13.59
C LYS A 399 -22.19 -20.59 -12.82
N VAL A 400 -22.95 -21.64 -12.61
CA VAL A 400 -24.12 -21.63 -11.74
C VAL A 400 -23.81 -22.50 -10.50
N ALA A 401 -23.81 -21.87 -9.34
CA ALA A 401 -23.61 -22.58 -8.07
C ALA A 401 -24.81 -23.48 -7.74
N SER A 402 -24.58 -24.47 -6.89
CA SER A 402 -25.67 -25.33 -6.34
C SER A 402 -26.70 -24.47 -5.64
N GLU A 403 -27.93 -24.92 -5.65
CA GLU A 403 -29.00 -24.26 -4.91
C GLU A 403 -28.85 -24.54 -3.42
N ILE A 404 -28.86 -23.47 -2.61
CA ILE A 404 -28.89 -23.55 -1.15
C ILE A 404 -30.22 -22.94 -0.70
N ASN A 405 -30.95 -23.65 0.13
CA ASN A 405 -32.25 -23.22 0.65
C ASN A 405 -32.30 -23.20 2.17
N THR A 406 -31.22 -23.62 2.83
CA THR A 406 -31.10 -23.62 4.29
C THR A 406 -29.68 -23.26 4.69
N VAL A 407 -29.54 -22.33 5.62
CA VAL A 407 -28.28 -21.97 6.26
C VAL A 407 -28.39 -22.27 7.73
N GLU A 408 -27.44 -23.01 8.27
CA GLU A 408 -27.26 -23.26 9.68
C GLU A 408 -26.03 -22.51 10.17
N LEU A 409 -26.22 -21.63 11.15
CA LEU A 409 -25.17 -20.82 11.75
C LEU A 409 -24.93 -21.27 13.18
N THR A 410 -23.81 -21.88 13.44
CA THR A 410 -23.38 -22.25 14.79
C THR A 410 -22.63 -21.07 15.44
N VAL A 411 -23.09 -20.70 16.63
CA VAL A 411 -22.47 -19.67 17.45
C VAL A 411 -21.95 -20.33 18.72
N PRO A 412 -20.63 -20.60 18.82
CA PRO A 412 -20.03 -21.20 20.00
C PRO A 412 -20.26 -20.37 21.26
N ASN A 413 -20.60 -20.99 22.35
CA ASN A 413 -20.67 -20.34 23.66
C ASN A 413 -19.44 -20.67 24.49
N GLU A 414 -18.38 -19.85 24.34
CA GLU A 414 -17.08 -20.10 24.98
C GLU A 414 -17.03 -19.89 26.50
N TYR A 415 -18.18 -19.58 27.14
CA TYR A 415 -18.23 -19.15 28.54
C TYR A 415 -18.50 -20.26 29.57
N GLU A 416 -18.90 -21.40 29.15
CA GLU A 416 -19.18 -22.51 30.05
C GLU A 416 -18.46 -23.78 29.61
N GLU A 417 -17.94 -24.53 30.57
CA GLU A 417 -17.32 -25.86 30.32
C GLU A 417 -18.32 -26.89 29.76
N ASP A 418 -19.64 -26.58 29.79
CA ASP A 418 -20.71 -27.28 29.06
C ASP A 418 -20.99 -26.49 27.75
N THR A 419 -20.65 -27.10 26.66
CA THR A 419 -20.73 -26.58 25.29
C THR A 419 -22.16 -26.50 24.76
N ASP A 420 -22.95 -25.58 25.24
CA ASP A 420 -24.23 -25.24 24.61
C ASP A 420 -23.95 -24.31 23.43
N GLU A 421 -23.85 -24.89 22.24
CA GLU A 421 -23.77 -24.14 20.98
C GLU A 421 -25.17 -23.62 20.64
N ILE A 422 -25.27 -22.37 20.24
CA ILE A 422 -26.49 -21.79 19.70
C ILE A 422 -26.51 -22.01 18.20
N VAL A 423 -27.49 -22.71 17.67
CA VAL A 423 -27.64 -22.88 16.22
C VAL A 423 -28.82 -22.04 15.73
N TYR A 424 -28.56 -21.08 14.86
CA TYR A 424 -29.56 -20.32 14.15
C TYR A 424 -29.77 -20.90 12.76
N THR A 425 -31.05 -21.13 12.38
CA THR A 425 -31.41 -21.68 11.08
C THR A 425 -32.22 -20.66 10.29
N ALA A 426 -31.74 -20.29 9.10
CA ALA A 426 -32.50 -19.54 8.12
C ALA A 426 -32.85 -20.43 6.93
N SER A 427 -34.12 -20.49 6.56
CA SER A 427 -34.58 -21.35 5.45
C SER A 427 -35.72 -20.68 4.67
N ASP A 428 -35.67 -20.77 3.35
CA ASP A 428 -36.75 -20.38 2.44
C ASP A 428 -37.27 -21.57 1.62
N ARG A 429 -36.99 -22.78 2.10
CA ARG A 429 -37.41 -24.06 1.49
C ARG A 429 -38.90 -24.14 1.35
N ARG A 430 -39.37 -24.53 0.16
CA ARG A 430 -40.77 -24.81 -0.09
C ARG A 430 -41.17 -26.23 0.36
N ALA A 431 -42.41 -26.41 0.63
CA ALA A 431 -42.92 -27.74 1.02
C ALA A 431 -42.68 -28.77 -0.12
N GLY A 432 -42.00 -29.87 0.24
CA GLY A 432 -41.66 -30.93 -0.70
C GLY A 432 -40.29 -30.81 -1.39
N GLU A 433 -39.59 -29.70 -1.26
CA GLU A 433 -38.22 -29.56 -1.77
C GLU A 433 -37.22 -30.31 -0.87
N PRO A 434 -36.16 -30.90 -1.45
CA PRO A 434 -35.08 -31.48 -0.66
C PRO A 434 -34.37 -30.37 0.13
N ILE A 435 -33.89 -30.70 1.32
CA ILE A 435 -33.05 -29.78 2.11
C ILE A 435 -31.67 -29.71 1.47
N GLN A 436 -31.19 -28.48 1.20
CA GLN A 436 -29.83 -28.19 0.73
C GLN A 436 -29.23 -27.19 1.69
N THR A 437 -28.51 -27.70 2.68
CA THR A 437 -27.95 -26.92 3.79
C THR A 437 -26.50 -26.57 3.53
N VAL A 438 -26.09 -25.37 3.97
CA VAL A 438 -24.73 -24.98 4.20
C VAL A 438 -24.56 -24.54 5.65
N GLU A 439 -23.47 -24.93 6.26
CA GLU A 439 -23.14 -24.66 7.65
C GLU A 439 -22.09 -23.57 7.76
N TYR A 440 -22.27 -22.66 8.70
CA TYR A 440 -21.34 -21.62 9.05
C TYR A 440 -21.12 -21.60 10.56
N GLU A 441 -19.93 -21.14 10.96
CA GLU A 441 -19.59 -20.92 12.36
C GLU A 441 -19.06 -19.50 12.54
N ASN A 442 -19.63 -18.76 13.50
CA ASN A 442 -19.16 -17.42 13.83
C ASN A 442 -19.45 -17.09 15.30
N ALA A 443 -18.40 -17.10 16.14
CA ALA A 443 -18.51 -16.80 17.57
C ALA A 443 -18.92 -15.34 17.85
N ALA A 444 -18.66 -14.41 16.95
CA ALA A 444 -19.00 -13.00 17.10
C ALA A 444 -20.44 -12.65 16.70
N ALA A 445 -21.20 -13.58 16.10
CA ALA A 445 -22.59 -13.34 15.72
C ALA A 445 -23.46 -13.07 16.98
N ALA A 446 -24.24 -11.99 16.93
CA ALA A 446 -25.08 -11.56 18.06
C ALA A 446 -26.46 -12.22 18.05
N ASP A 447 -26.99 -12.52 16.86
CA ASP A 447 -28.33 -13.01 16.63
C ASP A 447 -28.44 -13.84 15.32
N ASP A 448 -29.65 -14.15 14.90
CA ASP A 448 -29.97 -14.95 13.71
C ASP A 448 -29.88 -14.13 12.39
N ALA A 449 -29.68 -12.81 12.44
CA ALA A 449 -29.68 -11.95 11.27
C ALA A 449 -28.58 -12.32 10.29
N LEU A 450 -27.41 -12.80 10.79
CA LEU A 450 -26.33 -13.29 9.95
C LEU A 450 -26.76 -14.50 9.10
N ALA A 451 -27.48 -15.47 9.67
CA ALA A 451 -27.96 -16.63 8.92
C ALA A 451 -28.89 -16.22 7.76
N GLY A 452 -29.78 -15.25 8.00
CA GLY A 452 -30.63 -14.67 6.96
C GLY A 452 -29.88 -13.91 5.89
N TRP A 453 -28.80 -13.20 6.26
CA TRP A 453 -27.94 -12.49 5.32
C TRP A 453 -27.18 -13.46 4.41
N LEU A 454 -26.60 -14.52 4.97
CA LEU A 454 -25.91 -15.59 4.24
C LEU A 454 -26.85 -16.30 3.26
N LEU A 455 -28.07 -16.61 3.69
CA LEU A 455 -29.07 -17.24 2.82
C LEU A 455 -29.40 -16.35 1.62
N ARG A 456 -29.57 -15.04 1.82
CA ARG A 456 -29.81 -14.09 0.71
C ARG A 456 -28.64 -14.06 -0.28
N PHE A 457 -27.40 -14.19 0.18
CA PHE A 457 -26.23 -14.27 -0.70
C PHE A 457 -26.29 -15.52 -1.58
N HIS A 458 -26.62 -16.68 -1.03
CA HIS A 458 -26.69 -17.94 -1.76
C HIS A 458 -27.77 -17.99 -2.86
N LYS A 459 -28.67 -17.01 -2.89
CA LYS A 459 -29.60 -16.84 -4.01
C LYS A 459 -28.93 -16.26 -5.26
N ARG A 460 -27.77 -15.64 -5.11
CA ARG A 460 -26.94 -15.13 -6.23
C ARG A 460 -26.03 -16.25 -6.73
N ARG A 461 -26.59 -17.14 -7.53
CA ARG A 461 -25.94 -18.39 -7.96
C ARG A 461 -25.05 -18.24 -9.20
N LEU A 462 -25.22 -17.13 -9.93
CA LEU A 462 -24.54 -16.93 -11.21
C LEU A 462 -23.24 -16.15 -10.98
N SER A 463 -22.13 -16.71 -11.45
CA SER A 463 -20.84 -16.04 -11.50
C SER A 463 -20.28 -16.03 -12.92
N TYR A 464 -19.54 -14.99 -13.24
CA TYR A 464 -18.88 -14.79 -14.52
C TYR A 464 -17.37 -14.80 -14.32
N ILE A 465 -16.65 -15.32 -15.30
CA ILE A 465 -15.20 -15.14 -15.45
C ILE A 465 -15.02 -14.50 -16.82
N VAL A 466 -14.41 -13.33 -16.84
CA VAL A 466 -14.19 -12.51 -18.02
C VAL A 466 -12.72 -12.23 -18.19
N THR A 467 -12.15 -12.55 -19.34
CA THR A 467 -10.81 -12.14 -19.74
C THR A 467 -10.91 -10.99 -20.72
N GLU A 468 -10.29 -9.87 -20.38
CA GLU A 468 -10.39 -8.64 -21.16
C GLU A 468 -9.04 -7.93 -21.30
N ARG A 469 -9.02 -6.86 -22.10
CA ARG A 469 -7.82 -6.05 -22.33
C ARG A 469 -7.24 -5.36 -21.08
N GLY A 470 -7.95 -5.39 -19.99
CA GLY A 470 -7.59 -4.72 -18.74
C GLY A 470 -7.96 -3.24 -18.74
N ASP A 471 -8.69 -2.86 -17.70
CA ASP A 471 -9.10 -1.48 -17.45
C ASP A 471 -8.66 -1.08 -16.04
N PRO A 472 -7.61 -0.27 -15.89
CA PRO A 472 -7.09 0.12 -14.58
C PRO A 472 -8.06 1.00 -13.77
N ALA A 473 -9.15 1.50 -14.40
CA ALA A 473 -10.21 2.22 -13.70
C ALA A 473 -11.05 1.33 -12.79
N LYS A 474 -11.09 0.02 -13.02
CA LYS A 474 -11.88 -0.92 -12.23
C LYS A 474 -11.29 -1.17 -10.88
N GLU A 475 -12.17 -1.27 -9.89
CA GLU A 475 -11.83 -1.67 -8.52
C GLU A 475 -12.66 -2.88 -8.07
N LEU A 476 -12.16 -3.55 -7.03
CA LEU A 476 -12.96 -4.54 -6.31
C LEU A 476 -14.24 -3.89 -5.77
N ALA A 477 -15.34 -4.65 -5.77
CA ALA A 477 -16.66 -4.22 -5.36
C ALA A 477 -17.35 -3.21 -6.31
N ASP A 478 -16.73 -2.86 -7.45
CA ASP A 478 -17.47 -2.18 -8.52
C ASP A 478 -18.58 -3.11 -9.07
N VAL A 479 -19.70 -2.51 -9.45
CA VAL A 479 -20.78 -3.18 -10.19
C VAL A 479 -20.61 -2.86 -11.66
N VAL A 480 -20.56 -3.89 -12.49
CA VAL A 480 -20.41 -3.76 -13.94
C VAL A 480 -21.48 -4.55 -14.68
N SER A 481 -21.95 -4.01 -15.81
CA SER A 481 -22.85 -4.71 -16.71
C SER A 481 -22.07 -5.56 -17.69
N VAL A 482 -22.15 -6.88 -17.59
CA VAL A 482 -21.51 -7.84 -18.48
C VAL A 482 -22.48 -8.20 -19.62
N SER A 483 -22.00 -8.05 -20.87
CA SER A 483 -22.76 -8.43 -22.08
C SER A 483 -22.54 -9.90 -22.41
N ASP A 484 -23.61 -10.60 -22.79
CA ASP A 484 -23.56 -11.97 -23.29
C ASP A 484 -23.64 -12.02 -24.83
N SER A 485 -23.39 -13.19 -25.39
CA SER A 485 -23.44 -13.42 -26.86
C SER A 485 -24.87 -13.43 -27.44
N TYR A 486 -25.89 -13.35 -26.60
CA TYR A 486 -27.30 -13.39 -27.00
C TYR A 486 -27.97 -12.01 -26.94
N GLY A 487 -27.20 -10.97 -26.61
CA GLY A 487 -27.68 -9.58 -26.50
C GLY A 487 -28.25 -9.24 -25.13
N GLY A 488 -28.10 -10.12 -24.15
CA GLY A 488 -28.42 -9.85 -22.75
C GLY A 488 -27.32 -9.06 -22.05
N ARG A 489 -27.70 -8.44 -20.92
CA ARG A 489 -26.77 -7.77 -19.97
C ARG A 489 -27.15 -8.17 -18.56
N GLN A 490 -26.13 -8.41 -17.74
CA GLN A 490 -26.29 -8.75 -16.35
C GLN A 490 -25.35 -7.88 -15.50
N ASP A 491 -25.93 -7.23 -14.49
CA ASP A 491 -25.14 -6.48 -13.51
C ASP A 491 -24.51 -7.44 -12.49
N VAL A 492 -23.19 -7.36 -12.35
CA VAL A 492 -22.40 -8.25 -11.50
C VAL A 492 -21.44 -7.44 -10.65
N LEU A 493 -21.14 -7.98 -9.46
CA LEU A 493 -20.18 -7.42 -8.53
C LEU A 493 -18.78 -7.99 -8.85
N ILE A 494 -17.80 -7.14 -9.04
CA ILE A 494 -16.40 -7.56 -9.21
C ILE A 494 -15.84 -8.06 -7.88
N THR A 495 -15.52 -9.34 -7.82
CA THR A 495 -14.96 -9.98 -6.61
C THR A 495 -13.47 -10.29 -6.74
N ARG A 496 -12.96 -10.30 -7.97
CA ARG A 496 -11.54 -10.49 -8.26
C ARG A 496 -11.13 -9.66 -9.47
N LEU A 497 -9.92 -9.12 -9.42
CA LEU A 497 -9.25 -8.45 -10.54
C LEU A 497 -7.82 -8.96 -10.60
N LYS A 498 -7.49 -9.69 -11.65
CA LYS A 498 -6.13 -10.14 -11.90
C LYS A 498 -5.58 -9.47 -13.14
N PHE A 499 -4.81 -8.41 -12.93
CA PHE A 499 -4.11 -7.72 -13.99
C PHE A 499 -2.81 -8.44 -14.33
N ASN A 500 -2.57 -8.71 -15.62
CA ASN A 500 -1.33 -9.25 -16.12
C ASN A 500 -0.72 -8.26 -17.10
N TYR A 501 0.55 -7.99 -16.92
CA TYR A 501 1.37 -7.12 -17.75
C TYR A 501 2.55 -7.91 -18.32
N ASP A 502 2.67 -7.95 -19.63
CA ASP A 502 3.75 -8.58 -20.39
C ASP A 502 4.17 -7.72 -21.61
N GLY A 503 4.21 -6.39 -21.43
CA GLY A 503 4.33 -5.39 -22.48
C GLY A 503 2.97 -4.88 -22.98
N GLY A 504 1.88 -5.44 -22.48
CA GLY A 504 0.50 -5.01 -22.63
C GLY A 504 -0.32 -5.43 -21.43
N LEU A 505 -1.43 -4.75 -21.15
CA LEU A 505 -2.31 -5.04 -20.02
C LEU A 505 -3.43 -5.98 -20.44
N SER A 506 -3.66 -7.04 -19.67
CA SER A 506 -4.87 -7.86 -19.69
C SER A 506 -5.41 -8.00 -18.27
N CYS A 507 -6.70 -8.33 -18.13
CA CYS A 507 -7.34 -8.54 -16.85
C CYS A 507 -8.28 -9.73 -16.89
N GLU A 508 -8.20 -10.59 -15.88
CA GLU A 508 -9.21 -11.60 -15.54
C GLU A 508 -10.05 -11.05 -14.39
N THR A 509 -11.34 -11.00 -14.62
CA THR A 509 -12.34 -10.47 -13.66
C THR A 509 -13.36 -11.53 -13.33
#